data_d26977cd3d37005484dccd346a546ded
#
_entry.id   d26977cd3d37005484dccd346a546ded
#
_cell.length_a   1.000
_cell.length_b   1.000
_cell.length_c   1.000
_cell.angle_alpha   90.00
_cell.angle_beta   90.00
_cell.angle_gamma   90.00
#
_symmetry.space_group_name_H-M   'P 1'
#
loop_
_entity.id
_entity.type
_entity.pdbx_description
1 polymer ?
#
loop_
_entity_poly.entity_id
_entity_poly.type
_entity_poly.pdbx_seq_one_letter_code
_entity_poly.pdbx_strand_id
1 'polypeptide(L)'
;VKRRLMPGDKMAGRHGNKGVVSKIVPVEDMPYMENGKPVDIVLNPLGVPSRMNVGQILETHLGWSCSELGDQIKEHLKNFDKEIEKIREKLREIYGKSYYEEVISKLSNKEVAELVQNLSNGVPIATPVFDGASTGDITKMLDLAKLPNSGQTHLWNGQTGERFDRPVTVGIIYMLKLNHLVEDKIHARSTGPYSLVTQQPLGGKAQLGGQRFGEMEVWALEAYGASYTLQ
;
A
#
# COMPACT_ATOMS: atom_id res chain seq x y z
N VAL A 1 3.29 21.39 -6.48
CA VAL A 1 4.43 20.63 -7.01
C VAL A 1 4.12 19.15 -6.93
N LYS A 2 4.26 18.42 -8.06
CA LYS A 2 4.18 16.94 -8.07
C LYS A 2 5.59 16.39 -7.84
N ARG A 3 5.75 15.62 -6.77
CA ARG A 3 6.98 14.87 -6.50
C ARG A 3 6.68 13.37 -6.66
N ARG A 4 7.37 12.72 -7.58
CA ARG A 4 7.28 11.26 -7.77
C ARG A 4 7.92 10.54 -6.60
N LEU A 5 7.50 9.30 -6.37
CA LEU A 5 8.12 8.43 -5.38
C LEU A 5 9.55 8.09 -5.81
N MET A 6 10.48 8.19 -4.88
CA MET A 6 11.91 7.89 -5.10
C MET A 6 12.40 6.86 -4.07
N PRO A 7 13.44 6.08 -4.38
CA PRO A 7 14.11 5.27 -3.36
C PRO A 7 14.58 6.16 -2.21
N GLY A 8 14.33 5.73 -0.97
CA GLY A 8 14.60 6.50 0.23
C GLY A 8 13.40 7.29 0.78
N ASP A 9 12.33 7.48 0.01
CA ASP A 9 11.09 8.08 0.49
C ASP A 9 10.38 7.14 1.47
N LYS A 10 9.70 7.72 2.47
CA LYS A 10 9.01 6.98 3.50
C LYS A 10 7.54 6.79 3.15
N MET A 11 7.10 5.55 3.22
CA MET A 11 5.69 5.18 3.08
C MET A 11 5.19 4.47 4.33
N ALA A 12 3.89 4.51 4.56
CA ALA A 12 3.25 3.80 5.66
C ALA A 12 1.80 3.43 5.30
N GLY A 13 1.31 2.35 5.90
CA GLY A 13 -0.12 2.06 5.97
C GLY A 13 -0.75 2.68 7.23
N ARG A 14 -1.97 2.23 7.56
CA ARG A 14 -2.74 2.70 8.72
C ARG A 14 -2.50 1.87 10.00
N HIS A 15 -1.62 0.88 9.97
CA HIS A 15 -1.40 -0.10 11.04
C HIS A 15 -0.02 0.00 11.69
N GLY A 16 0.63 1.17 11.65
CA GLY A 16 1.99 1.32 12.15
C GLY A 16 3.07 0.65 11.28
N ASN A 17 2.70 0.18 10.11
CA ASN A 17 3.57 -0.44 9.12
C ASN A 17 4.28 0.62 8.27
N LYS A 18 5.31 1.23 8.84
CA LYS A 18 6.15 2.22 8.17
C LYS A 18 7.36 1.55 7.50
N GLY A 19 7.75 2.06 6.36
CA GLY A 19 8.91 1.57 5.64
C GLY A 19 9.50 2.62 4.71
N VAL A 20 10.70 2.35 4.25
CA VAL A 20 11.40 3.18 3.27
C VAL A 20 11.44 2.44 1.95
N VAL A 21 11.18 3.13 0.85
CA VAL A 21 11.27 2.57 -0.49
C VAL A 21 12.73 2.21 -0.78
N SER A 22 13.00 0.92 -0.98
CA SER A 22 14.35 0.43 -1.26
C SER A 22 14.68 0.46 -2.74
N LYS A 23 13.74 0.05 -3.59
CA LYS A 23 13.92 -0.06 -5.04
C LYS A 23 12.62 0.24 -5.77
N ILE A 24 12.73 0.85 -6.92
CA ILE A 24 11.63 0.99 -7.90
C ILE A 24 11.97 0.06 -9.07
N VAL A 25 11.04 -0.80 -9.40
CA VAL A 25 11.19 -1.84 -10.42
C VAL A 25 10.22 -1.53 -11.57
N PRO A 26 10.60 -1.75 -12.84
CA PRO A 26 9.67 -1.67 -13.97
C PRO A 26 8.48 -2.62 -13.78
N VAL A 27 7.33 -2.26 -14.38
CA VAL A 27 6.09 -3.04 -14.22
C VAL A 27 6.25 -4.46 -14.77
N GLU A 28 7.04 -4.63 -15.81
CA GLU A 28 7.32 -5.91 -16.47
C GLU A 28 8.07 -6.88 -15.55
N ASP A 29 8.90 -6.36 -14.66
CA ASP A 29 9.71 -7.16 -13.72
C ASP A 29 8.98 -7.45 -12.40
N MET A 30 7.81 -6.83 -12.19
CA MET A 30 7.02 -7.05 -10.98
C MET A 30 6.33 -8.41 -11.00
N PRO A 31 6.14 -9.04 -9.84
CA PRO A 31 5.33 -10.24 -9.74
C PRO A 31 3.91 -9.99 -10.22
N TYR A 32 3.30 -10.97 -10.86
CA TYR A 32 1.95 -10.88 -11.39
C TYR A 32 1.09 -12.07 -11.01
N MET A 33 -0.22 -11.86 -10.99
CA MET A 33 -1.23 -12.87 -10.71
C MET A 33 -1.56 -13.67 -11.99
N GLU A 34 -2.32 -14.76 -11.82
CA GLU A 34 -2.77 -15.62 -12.94
C GLU A 34 -3.55 -14.86 -14.02
N ASN A 35 -4.28 -13.82 -13.64
CA ASN A 35 -4.98 -12.94 -14.57
C ASN A 35 -4.07 -11.94 -15.31
N GLY A 36 -2.75 -12.03 -15.13
CA GLY A 36 -1.76 -11.12 -15.73
C GLY A 36 -1.65 -9.75 -15.05
N LYS A 37 -2.40 -9.48 -13.98
CA LYS A 37 -2.34 -8.21 -13.26
C LYS A 37 -1.09 -8.17 -12.37
N PRO A 38 -0.15 -7.22 -12.60
CA PRO A 38 1.03 -7.07 -11.76
C PRO A 38 0.67 -6.51 -10.39
N VAL A 39 1.50 -6.79 -9.38
CA VAL A 39 1.40 -6.13 -8.07
C VAL A 39 2.11 -4.78 -8.11
N ASP A 40 1.55 -3.78 -7.42
CA ASP A 40 2.12 -2.43 -7.39
C ASP A 40 3.22 -2.27 -6.33
N ILE A 41 3.10 -2.98 -5.21
CA ILE A 41 4.03 -2.89 -4.08
C ILE A 41 4.31 -4.29 -3.54
N VAL A 42 5.57 -4.56 -3.24
CA VAL A 42 6.02 -5.75 -2.52
C VAL A 42 6.48 -5.31 -1.13
N LEU A 43 5.88 -5.87 -0.09
CA LEU A 43 6.20 -5.58 1.30
C LEU A 43 6.99 -6.74 1.91
N ASN A 44 7.95 -6.39 2.79
CA ASN A 44 8.73 -7.40 3.51
C ASN A 44 7.85 -8.07 4.58
N PRO A 45 7.63 -9.40 4.52
CA PRO A 45 6.79 -10.11 5.47
C PRO A 45 7.36 -10.12 6.90
N LEU A 46 8.66 -9.95 7.08
CA LEU A 46 9.30 -9.90 8.40
C LEU A 46 8.83 -8.72 9.26
N GLY A 47 8.26 -7.68 8.64
CA GLY A 47 7.69 -6.55 9.36
C GLY A 47 6.38 -6.84 10.10
N VAL A 48 5.73 -7.98 9.86
CA VAL A 48 4.42 -8.32 10.43
C VAL A 48 4.57 -9.12 11.75
N PRO A 49 5.29 -10.26 11.83
CA PRO A 49 5.30 -11.09 13.03
C PRO A 49 5.90 -10.39 14.23
N SER A 50 7.01 -9.66 14.05
CA SER A 50 7.72 -8.97 15.13
C SER A 50 6.93 -7.79 15.71
N ARG A 51 6.05 -7.18 14.92
CA ARG A 51 5.27 -5.99 15.31
C ARG A 51 3.84 -6.28 15.67
N MET A 52 3.38 -7.52 15.49
CA MET A 52 2.05 -8.00 15.84
C MET A 52 0.89 -7.16 15.28
N ASN A 53 1.10 -6.44 14.19
CA ASN A 53 0.11 -5.59 13.53
C ASN A 53 -0.69 -6.40 12.48
N VAL A 54 -1.41 -7.41 12.93
CA VAL A 54 -2.20 -8.33 12.08
C VAL A 54 -3.30 -7.61 11.29
N GLY A 55 -3.76 -6.45 11.78
CA GLY A 55 -4.78 -5.64 11.11
C GLY A 55 -4.45 -5.31 9.65
N GLN A 56 -3.19 -5.17 9.28
CA GLN A 56 -2.79 -4.94 7.89
C GLN A 56 -3.09 -6.13 6.98
N ILE A 57 -2.99 -7.37 7.49
CA ILE A 57 -3.33 -8.58 6.73
C ILE A 57 -4.84 -8.67 6.53
N LEU A 58 -5.62 -8.38 7.58
CA LEU A 58 -7.08 -8.36 7.52
C LEU A 58 -7.58 -7.28 6.54
N GLU A 59 -6.96 -6.09 6.54
CA GLU A 59 -7.24 -5.03 5.56
C GLU A 59 -6.94 -5.50 4.13
N THR A 60 -5.82 -6.18 3.93
CA THR A 60 -5.43 -6.70 2.62
C THR A 60 -6.43 -7.73 2.09
N HIS A 61 -6.89 -8.65 2.93
CA HIS A 61 -7.91 -9.64 2.57
C HIS A 61 -9.25 -8.98 2.22
N LEU A 62 -9.71 -8.05 3.05
CA LEU A 62 -10.94 -7.31 2.80
C LEU A 62 -10.84 -6.47 1.52
N GLY A 63 -9.72 -5.80 1.32
CA GLY A 63 -9.47 -5.02 0.12
C GLY A 63 -9.47 -5.86 -1.16
N TRP A 64 -8.94 -7.08 -1.10
CA TRP A 64 -8.99 -8.01 -2.24
C TRP A 64 -10.42 -8.42 -2.56
N SER A 65 -11.20 -8.81 -1.55
CA SER A 65 -12.62 -9.16 -1.75
C SER A 65 -13.42 -7.98 -2.32
N CYS A 66 -13.20 -6.77 -1.83
CA CYS A 66 -13.86 -5.56 -2.34
C CYS A 66 -13.53 -5.25 -3.80
N SER A 67 -12.28 -5.44 -4.19
CA SER A 67 -11.85 -5.26 -5.59
C SER A 67 -12.48 -6.28 -6.52
N GLU A 68 -12.47 -7.56 -6.12
CA GLU A 68 -13.06 -8.65 -6.91
C GLU A 68 -14.56 -8.53 -7.06
N LEU A 69 -15.26 -8.15 -5.99
CA LEU A 69 -16.70 -7.85 -6.05
C LEU A 69 -17.00 -6.70 -7.01
N GLY A 70 -16.15 -5.66 -7.04
CA GLY A 70 -16.26 -4.59 -8.01
C GLY A 70 -16.11 -5.06 -9.45
N ASP A 71 -15.12 -5.92 -9.72
CA ASP A 71 -14.91 -6.51 -11.05
C ASP A 71 -16.10 -7.40 -11.48
N GLN A 72 -16.66 -8.21 -10.57
CA GLN A 72 -17.86 -9.00 -10.83
C GLN A 72 -19.08 -8.12 -11.12
N ILE A 73 -19.27 -7.02 -10.39
CA ILE A 73 -20.35 -6.05 -10.64
C ILE A 73 -20.17 -5.41 -12.02
N LYS A 74 -18.94 -5.08 -12.39
CA LYS A 74 -18.61 -4.49 -13.70
C LYS A 74 -18.94 -5.41 -14.88
N GLU A 75 -18.77 -6.72 -14.71
CA GLU A 75 -19.17 -7.69 -15.73
C GLU A 75 -20.68 -7.67 -15.97
N HIS A 76 -21.49 -7.60 -14.91
CA HIS A 76 -22.94 -7.50 -15.01
C HIS A 76 -23.41 -6.16 -15.59
N LEU A 77 -22.63 -5.08 -15.47
CA LEU A 77 -22.94 -3.79 -16.08
C LEU A 77 -23.00 -3.85 -17.61
N LYS A 78 -22.24 -4.73 -18.25
CA LYS A 78 -22.25 -4.88 -19.71
C LYS A 78 -23.62 -5.28 -20.27
N ASN A 79 -24.45 -5.95 -19.44
CA ASN A 79 -25.79 -6.41 -19.79
C ASN A 79 -26.84 -5.91 -18.78
N PHE A 80 -26.74 -4.65 -18.33
CA PHE A 80 -27.49 -4.08 -17.22
C PHE A 80 -29.00 -4.34 -17.32
N ASP A 81 -29.62 -4.07 -18.46
CA ASP A 81 -31.08 -4.20 -18.64
C ASP A 81 -31.61 -5.63 -18.46
N LYS A 82 -30.76 -6.65 -18.72
CA LYS A 82 -31.12 -8.07 -18.59
C LYS A 82 -30.78 -8.64 -17.23
N GLU A 83 -29.85 -8.03 -16.51
CA GLU A 83 -29.26 -8.58 -15.28
C GLU A 83 -29.50 -7.74 -14.04
N ILE A 84 -30.39 -6.75 -14.12
CA ILE A 84 -30.69 -5.82 -13.03
C ILE A 84 -31.13 -6.54 -11.73
N GLU A 85 -31.87 -7.65 -11.85
CA GLU A 85 -32.30 -8.43 -10.70
C GLU A 85 -31.13 -9.11 -10.01
N LYS A 86 -30.20 -9.68 -10.79
CA LYS A 86 -28.98 -10.29 -10.25
C LYS A 86 -28.08 -9.26 -9.58
N ILE A 87 -28.00 -8.05 -10.15
CA ILE A 87 -27.26 -6.95 -9.55
C ILE A 87 -27.87 -6.56 -8.21
N ARG A 88 -29.18 -6.43 -8.14
CA ARG A 88 -29.90 -6.12 -6.90
C ARG A 88 -29.72 -7.22 -5.83
N GLU A 89 -29.71 -8.48 -6.24
CA GLU A 89 -29.44 -9.61 -5.35
C GLU A 89 -28.01 -9.53 -4.79
N LYS A 90 -27.00 -9.31 -5.63
CA LYS A 90 -25.62 -9.11 -5.19
C LYS A 90 -25.46 -7.91 -4.24
N LEU A 91 -26.09 -6.80 -4.54
CA LEU A 91 -26.08 -5.65 -3.64
C LEU A 91 -26.71 -5.96 -2.28
N ARG A 92 -27.76 -6.80 -2.27
CA ARG A 92 -28.38 -7.27 -1.03
C ARG A 92 -27.45 -8.17 -0.21
N GLU A 93 -26.66 -9.02 -0.88
CA GLU A 93 -25.67 -9.87 -0.22
C GLU A 93 -24.51 -9.05 0.36
N ILE A 94 -24.03 -8.06 -0.37
CA ILE A 94 -22.89 -7.21 0.04
C ILE A 94 -23.25 -6.28 1.20
N TYR A 95 -24.36 -5.56 1.08
CA TYR A 95 -24.76 -4.53 2.06
C TYR A 95 -25.66 -5.06 3.18
N GLY A 96 -26.13 -6.31 3.07
CA GLY A 96 -27.06 -6.89 4.02
C GLY A 96 -28.50 -6.47 3.80
N LYS A 97 -29.43 -7.27 4.37
CA LYS A 97 -30.87 -7.10 4.16
C LYS A 97 -31.41 -5.78 4.66
N SER A 98 -30.97 -5.34 5.86
CA SER A 98 -31.47 -4.10 6.49
C SER A 98 -31.20 -2.88 5.63
N TYR A 99 -29.93 -2.69 5.24
CA TYR A 99 -29.52 -1.54 4.42
C TYR A 99 -30.14 -1.60 3.01
N TYR A 100 -30.26 -2.79 2.46
CA TYR A 100 -30.89 -2.97 1.16
C TYR A 100 -32.36 -2.52 1.17
N GLU A 101 -33.14 -2.91 2.18
CA GLU A 101 -34.56 -2.56 2.31
C GLU A 101 -34.77 -1.06 2.62
N GLU A 102 -33.89 -0.45 3.41
CA GLU A 102 -34.00 0.95 3.78
C GLU A 102 -33.62 1.90 2.65
N VAL A 103 -32.60 1.60 1.89
CA VAL A 103 -31.99 2.51 0.92
C VAL A 103 -32.09 1.99 -0.51
N ILE A 104 -31.51 0.82 -0.79
CA ILE A 104 -31.30 0.38 -2.17
C ILE A 104 -32.59 -0.02 -2.87
N SER A 105 -33.54 -0.60 -2.13
CA SER A 105 -34.84 -1.01 -2.70
C SER A 105 -35.68 0.17 -3.22
N LYS A 106 -35.46 1.36 -2.66
CA LYS A 106 -36.18 2.59 -3.05
C LYS A 106 -35.58 3.29 -4.25
N LEU A 107 -34.38 2.90 -4.67
CA LEU A 107 -33.68 3.50 -5.80
C LEU A 107 -34.32 3.08 -7.13
N SER A 108 -34.47 4.04 -8.02
CA SER A 108 -34.86 3.81 -9.41
C SER A 108 -33.77 3.03 -10.17
N ASN A 109 -34.11 2.42 -11.30
CA ASN A 109 -33.15 1.66 -12.09
C ASN A 109 -31.99 2.54 -12.60
N LYS A 110 -32.23 3.83 -12.84
CA LYS A 110 -31.17 4.78 -13.23
C LYS A 110 -30.19 5.04 -12.09
N GLU A 111 -30.70 5.27 -10.89
CA GLU A 111 -29.88 5.48 -9.69
C GLU A 111 -29.10 4.22 -9.32
N VAL A 112 -29.68 3.05 -9.52
CA VAL A 112 -28.96 1.77 -9.35
C VAL A 112 -27.84 1.66 -10.38
N ALA A 113 -28.05 2.07 -11.64
CA ALA A 113 -26.98 2.06 -12.65
C ALA A 113 -25.83 3.00 -12.28
N GLU A 114 -26.09 4.19 -11.79
CA GLU A 114 -25.09 5.13 -11.30
C GLU A 114 -24.31 4.57 -10.09
N LEU A 115 -25.04 3.99 -9.13
CA LEU A 115 -24.43 3.33 -7.97
C LEU A 115 -23.47 2.22 -8.42
N VAL A 116 -23.93 1.34 -9.29
CA VAL A 116 -23.15 0.21 -9.81
C VAL A 116 -21.94 0.68 -10.62
N GLN A 117 -22.07 1.77 -11.37
CA GLN A 117 -20.95 2.39 -12.07
C GLN A 117 -19.87 2.90 -11.09
N ASN A 118 -20.28 3.49 -9.97
CA ASN A 118 -19.36 3.93 -8.92
C ASN A 118 -18.68 2.74 -8.21
N LEU A 119 -19.38 1.62 -8.05
CA LEU A 119 -18.85 0.39 -7.43
C LEU A 119 -17.96 -0.43 -8.37
N SER A 120 -17.91 -0.13 -9.66
CA SER A 120 -17.14 -0.88 -10.66
C SER A 120 -15.62 -0.90 -10.42
N ASN A 121 -15.10 0.04 -9.65
CA ASN A 121 -13.69 0.13 -9.26
C ASN A 121 -13.39 -0.53 -7.90
N GLY A 122 -14.37 -1.12 -7.27
CA GLY A 122 -14.32 -1.75 -5.96
C GLY A 122 -15.41 -1.26 -5.03
N VAL A 123 -15.85 -2.13 -4.14
CA VAL A 123 -16.88 -1.82 -3.15
C VAL A 123 -16.25 -1.11 -1.95
N PRO A 124 -16.59 0.17 -1.65
CA PRO A 124 -16.06 0.84 -0.48
C PRO A 124 -16.71 0.30 0.79
N ILE A 125 -15.89 -0.08 1.75
CA ILE A 125 -16.33 -0.53 3.08
C ILE A 125 -15.71 0.36 4.14
N ALA A 126 -16.52 0.90 5.05
CA ALA A 126 -16.07 1.64 6.21
C ALA A 126 -15.93 0.71 7.41
N THR A 127 -14.78 0.77 8.06
CA THR A 127 -14.51 0.02 9.30
C THR A 127 -14.11 1.00 10.40
N PRO A 128 -15.06 1.56 11.17
CA PRO A 128 -14.75 2.44 12.29
C PRO A 128 -13.86 1.75 13.32
N VAL A 129 -13.09 2.51 14.10
CA VAL A 129 -12.08 1.97 15.02
C VAL A 129 -12.67 1.01 16.07
N PHE A 130 -13.89 1.31 16.58
CA PHE A 130 -14.54 0.50 17.62
C PHE A 130 -15.67 -0.39 17.10
N ASP A 131 -15.98 -0.32 15.83
CA ASP A 131 -17.01 -1.14 15.15
C ASP A 131 -16.44 -1.65 13.82
N GLY A 132 -15.32 -2.33 13.90
CA GLY A 132 -14.62 -2.91 12.75
C GLY A 132 -15.20 -4.25 12.33
N ALA A 133 -14.83 -4.70 11.13
CA ALA A 133 -15.19 -6.02 10.63
C ALA A 133 -14.51 -7.13 11.46
N SER A 134 -15.28 -8.12 11.87
CA SER A 134 -14.74 -9.33 12.51
C SER A 134 -14.06 -10.23 11.47
N THR A 135 -13.25 -11.18 11.93
CA THR A 135 -12.63 -12.18 11.05
C THR A 135 -13.68 -13.00 10.30
N GLY A 136 -14.82 -13.28 10.96
CA GLY A 136 -15.95 -13.99 10.34
C GLY A 136 -16.61 -13.19 9.20
N ASP A 137 -16.70 -11.88 9.33
CA ASP A 137 -17.25 -11.02 8.27
C ASP A 137 -16.30 -10.94 7.07
N ILE A 138 -15.00 -10.87 7.32
CA ILE A 138 -13.99 -10.89 6.25
C ILE A 138 -14.03 -12.23 5.49
N THR A 139 -14.14 -13.34 6.21
CA THR A 139 -14.27 -14.67 5.58
C THR A 139 -15.53 -14.76 4.70
N LYS A 140 -16.67 -14.25 5.18
CA LYS A 140 -17.90 -14.18 4.36
C LYS A 140 -17.71 -13.34 3.10
N MET A 141 -17.00 -12.20 3.21
CA MET A 141 -16.74 -11.36 2.05
C MET A 141 -15.81 -12.03 1.03
N LEU A 142 -14.82 -12.81 1.49
CA LEU A 142 -13.98 -13.62 0.61
C LEU A 142 -14.79 -14.71 -0.09
N ASP A 143 -15.68 -15.39 0.62
CA ASP A 143 -16.59 -16.41 0.05
C ASP A 143 -17.53 -15.79 -1.00
N LEU A 144 -18.12 -14.62 -0.73
CA LEU A 144 -18.97 -13.88 -1.69
C LEU A 144 -18.18 -13.48 -2.96
N ALA A 145 -16.93 -13.10 -2.80
CA ALA A 145 -16.03 -12.80 -3.90
C ALA A 145 -15.51 -14.05 -4.63
N LYS A 146 -15.80 -15.26 -4.13
CA LYS A 146 -15.28 -16.55 -4.63
C LYS A 146 -13.75 -16.65 -4.55
N LEU A 147 -13.17 -16.06 -3.54
CA LEU A 147 -11.74 -16.06 -3.27
C LEU A 147 -11.38 -17.11 -2.21
N PRO A 148 -10.15 -17.62 -2.20
CA PRO A 148 -9.70 -18.55 -1.17
C PRO A 148 -9.70 -17.88 0.22
N ASN A 149 -10.25 -18.58 1.22
CA ASN A 149 -10.34 -18.09 2.60
C ASN A 149 -8.98 -17.83 3.26
N SER A 150 -7.91 -18.41 2.70
CA SER A 150 -6.53 -18.12 3.13
C SER A 150 -6.05 -16.71 2.76
N GLY A 151 -6.75 -16.02 1.83
CA GLY A 151 -6.31 -14.74 1.29
C GLY A 151 -4.98 -14.81 0.52
N GLN A 152 -4.59 -16.01 0.07
CA GLN A 152 -3.34 -16.25 -0.63
C GLN A 152 -3.59 -16.74 -2.05
N THR A 153 -2.73 -16.33 -2.96
CA THR A 153 -2.74 -16.78 -4.36
C THR A 153 -1.33 -17.07 -4.84
N HIS A 154 -1.24 -17.77 -5.95
CA HIS A 154 0.04 -17.99 -6.61
C HIS A 154 0.40 -16.79 -7.47
N LEU A 155 1.66 -16.41 -7.38
CA LEU A 155 2.25 -15.36 -8.21
C LEU A 155 3.33 -15.95 -9.10
N TRP A 156 3.61 -15.24 -10.18
CA TRP A 156 4.70 -15.51 -11.12
C TRP A 156 5.73 -14.39 -11.04
N ASN A 157 6.98 -14.76 -11.15
CA ASN A 157 8.07 -13.79 -11.19
C ASN A 157 8.08 -13.09 -12.56
N GLY A 158 8.02 -11.74 -12.58
CA GLY A 158 8.03 -10.98 -13.83
C GLY A 158 9.30 -11.13 -14.65
N GLN A 159 10.45 -11.38 -14.00
CA GLN A 159 11.74 -11.52 -14.68
C GLN A 159 11.96 -12.91 -15.29
N THR A 160 11.62 -13.98 -14.55
CA THR A 160 11.86 -15.36 -14.99
C THR A 160 10.65 -16.02 -15.60
N GLY A 161 9.44 -15.52 -15.34
CA GLY A 161 8.19 -16.15 -15.72
C GLY A 161 7.83 -17.40 -14.91
N GLU A 162 8.64 -17.77 -13.92
CA GLU A 162 8.43 -18.93 -13.08
C GLU A 162 7.42 -18.64 -11.98
N ARG A 163 6.64 -19.65 -11.63
CA ARG A 163 5.70 -19.59 -10.51
C ARG A 163 6.46 -19.65 -9.18
N PHE A 164 6.04 -18.88 -8.19
CA PHE A 164 6.58 -19.00 -6.83
C PHE A 164 6.17 -20.34 -6.20
N ASP A 165 7.08 -20.93 -5.44
CA ASP A 165 6.88 -22.23 -4.78
C ASP A 165 5.72 -22.21 -3.79
N ARG A 166 5.51 -21.07 -3.12
CA ARG A 166 4.50 -20.91 -2.09
C ARG A 166 3.46 -19.85 -2.48
N PRO A 167 2.20 -20.04 -2.10
CA PRO A 167 1.19 -19.00 -2.26
C PRO A 167 1.56 -17.77 -1.42
N VAL A 168 1.23 -16.60 -1.94
CA VAL A 168 1.54 -15.28 -1.36
C VAL A 168 0.26 -14.56 -1.00
N THR A 169 0.25 -13.86 0.13
CA THR A 169 -0.86 -12.96 0.49
C THR A 169 -0.86 -11.75 -0.43
N VAL A 170 -1.92 -11.58 -1.19
CA VAL A 170 -2.12 -10.47 -2.13
C VAL A 170 -3.45 -9.80 -1.86
N GLY A 171 -3.54 -8.51 -2.03
CA GLY A 171 -4.79 -7.77 -1.88
C GLY A 171 -4.58 -6.27 -2.03
N ILE A 172 -5.58 -5.50 -1.65
CA ILE A 172 -5.57 -4.05 -1.73
C ILE A 172 -5.43 -3.47 -0.32
N ILE A 173 -4.45 -2.61 -0.14
CA ILE A 173 -4.19 -1.91 1.12
C ILE A 173 -4.06 -0.40 0.88
N TYR A 174 -4.48 0.41 1.84
CA TYR A 174 -4.35 1.85 1.79
C TYR A 174 -2.95 2.28 2.22
N MET A 175 -2.18 2.86 1.29
CA MET A 175 -0.81 3.30 1.52
C MET A 175 -0.68 4.81 1.42
N LEU A 176 0.09 5.38 2.34
CA LEU A 176 0.36 6.81 2.44
C LEU A 176 1.83 7.10 2.16
N LYS A 177 2.09 8.06 1.31
CA LYS A 177 3.41 8.67 1.17
C LYS A 177 3.57 9.71 2.28
N LEU A 178 4.55 9.51 3.17
CA LEU A 178 4.79 10.42 4.27
C LEU A 178 5.65 11.60 3.80
N ASN A 179 5.50 12.75 4.48
CA ASN A 179 6.27 13.97 4.17
C ASN A 179 7.73 13.92 4.68
N HIS A 180 8.31 12.72 4.64
CA HIS A 180 9.73 12.46 4.91
C HIS A 180 10.41 12.05 3.61
N LEU A 181 10.55 13.01 2.70
CA LEU A 181 11.12 12.79 1.38
C LEU A 181 12.64 12.83 1.44
N VAL A 182 13.28 11.94 0.71
CA VAL A 182 14.75 11.89 0.66
C VAL A 182 15.33 13.16 0.05
N GLU A 183 14.67 13.74 -0.93
CA GLU A 183 15.08 14.98 -1.59
C GLU A 183 15.22 16.16 -0.62
N ASP A 184 14.35 16.23 0.37
CA ASP A 184 14.40 17.28 1.40
C ASP A 184 15.51 17.05 2.44
N LYS A 185 16.01 15.83 2.56
CA LYS A 185 17.00 15.42 3.56
C LYS A 185 18.41 15.24 3.02
N ILE A 186 18.55 14.94 1.73
CA ILE A 186 19.85 14.79 1.10
C ILE A 186 20.61 16.12 1.16
N HIS A 187 21.83 16.08 1.67
CA HIS A 187 22.65 17.25 1.84
C HIS A 187 24.14 16.90 1.73
N ALA A 188 24.88 17.76 1.03
CA ALA A 188 26.32 17.68 0.92
C ALA A 188 26.92 19.09 0.95
N ARG A 189 28.16 19.18 1.35
CA ARG A 189 28.89 20.45 1.40
C ARG A 189 30.34 20.23 0.97
N SER A 190 30.87 21.13 0.16
CA SER A 190 32.29 21.27 -0.06
C SER A 190 32.84 22.52 0.69
N THR A 191 32.45 23.71 0.28
CA THR A 191 32.74 24.99 0.93
C THR A 191 31.44 25.74 1.16
N GLY A 192 31.37 26.57 2.19
CA GLY A 192 30.18 27.35 2.50
C GLY A 192 30.37 28.30 3.66
N PRO A 193 29.30 28.85 4.22
CA PRO A 193 29.40 29.86 5.28
C PRO A 193 29.98 29.29 6.58
N TYR A 194 30.73 30.13 7.28
CA TYR A 194 31.34 29.83 8.60
C TYR A 194 30.73 30.72 9.69
N SER A 195 30.80 30.26 10.91
CA SER A 195 30.40 31.06 12.08
C SER A 195 31.38 32.24 12.26
N LEU A 196 30.82 33.39 12.63
CA LEU A 196 31.63 34.59 12.86
C LEU A 196 32.57 34.46 14.07
N VAL A 197 32.14 33.78 15.11
CA VAL A 197 32.90 33.68 16.37
C VAL A 197 33.90 32.53 16.33
N THR A 198 33.45 31.33 15.98
CA THR A 198 34.27 30.11 16.05
C THR A 198 35.00 29.78 14.75
N GLN A 199 34.66 30.47 13.65
CA GLN A 199 35.20 30.19 12.30
C GLN A 199 35.03 28.72 11.88
N GLN A 200 34.02 28.04 12.41
CA GLN A 200 33.66 26.70 12.07
C GLN A 200 32.49 26.69 11.09
N PRO A 201 32.32 25.61 10.26
CA PRO A 201 31.19 25.48 9.38
C PRO A 201 29.87 25.52 10.17
N LEU A 202 28.87 26.21 9.65
CA LEU A 202 27.53 26.23 10.21
C LEU A 202 26.90 24.84 10.17
N GLY A 203 25.88 24.60 11.01
CA GLY A 203 25.11 23.36 11.02
C GLY A 203 23.80 23.50 10.24
N GLY A 204 23.28 22.37 9.72
CA GLY A 204 21.98 22.29 9.07
C GLY A 204 21.96 22.51 7.56
N LYS A 205 21.04 21.85 6.87
CA LYS A 205 20.87 21.90 5.41
C LYS A 205 20.51 23.30 4.91
N ALA A 206 19.62 23.99 5.63
CA ALA A 206 19.13 25.33 5.24
C ALA A 206 20.23 26.38 5.16
N GLN A 207 21.30 26.23 5.96
CA GLN A 207 22.42 27.13 6.03
C GLN A 207 23.64 26.66 5.21
N LEU A 208 23.46 25.64 4.36
CA LEU A 208 24.58 24.99 3.66
C LEU A 208 25.68 24.53 4.64
N GLY A 209 25.28 24.06 5.80
CA GLY A 209 26.18 23.64 6.86
C GLY A 209 26.81 22.28 6.60
N GLY A 210 27.86 21.94 7.34
CA GLY A 210 28.54 20.65 7.30
C GLY A 210 28.09 19.74 8.41
N GLN A 211 28.33 18.45 8.23
CA GLN A 211 28.15 17.44 9.27
C GLN A 211 29.31 17.52 10.28
N ARG A 212 28.99 17.36 11.56
CA ARG A 212 30.01 17.29 12.60
C ARG A 212 30.69 15.93 12.54
N PHE A 213 31.99 15.92 12.33
CA PHE A 213 32.83 14.76 12.50
C PHE A 213 33.44 14.77 13.91
N GLY A 214 32.77 14.07 14.83
CA GLY A 214 33.15 14.08 16.25
C GLY A 214 34.30 13.13 16.58
N GLU A 215 34.68 13.12 17.86
CA GLU A 215 35.77 12.29 18.36
C GLU A 215 35.54 10.78 18.13
N MET A 216 34.29 10.32 18.32
CA MET A 216 33.95 8.90 18.13
C MET A 216 34.04 8.47 16.66
N GLU A 217 33.68 9.34 15.74
CA GLU A 217 33.80 9.11 14.29
C GLU A 217 35.28 9.03 13.86
N VAL A 218 36.15 9.82 14.47
CA VAL A 218 37.61 9.72 14.27
C VAL A 218 38.12 8.36 14.72
N TRP A 219 37.72 7.88 15.91
CA TRP A 219 38.10 6.55 16.41
C TRP A 219 37.67 5.43 15.45
N ALA A 220 36.50 5.54 14.85
CA ALA A 220 36.01 4.57 13.89
C ALA A 220 36.93 4.50 12.64
N LEU A 221 37.35 5.62 12.11
CA LEU A 221 38.29 5.66 10.98
C LEU A 221 39.68 5.15 11.35
N GLU A 222 40.15 5.48 12.57
CA GLU A 222 41.42 4.95 13.09
C GLU A 222 41.39 3.42 13.22
N ALA A 223 40.28 2.86 13.72
CA ALA A 223 40.08 1.43 13.84
C ALA A 223 40.14 0.68 12.50
N TYR A 224 39.63 1.32 11.43
CA TYR A 224 39.71 0.81 10.06
C TYR A 224 41.04 1.11 9.36
N GLY A 225 41.92 1.92 9.94
CA GLY A 225 43.17 2.33 9.32
C GLY A 225 42.98 3.21 8.09
N ALA A 226 41.83 3.91 7.98
CA ALA A 226 41.47 4.72 6.84
C ALA A 226 42.10 6.14 6.90
N SER A 227 43.43 6.21 6.95
CA SER A 227 44.16 7.47 7.08
C SER A 227 43.96 8.45 5.93
N TYR A 228 43.86 7.95 4.70
CA TYR A 228 43.61 8.78 3.52
C TYR A 228 42.22 9.49 3.55
N THR A 229 41.21 8.84 4.11
CA THR A 229 39.89 9.44 4.27
C THR A 229 39.88 10.52 5.37
N LEU A 230 40.78 10.38 6.35
CA LEU A 230 40.89 11.29 7.49
C LEU A 230 41.71 12.56 7.12
N GLN A 231 42.63 12.45 6.19
CA GLN A 231 43.41 13.58 5.62
C GLN A 231 42.56 14.42 4.69
#